data_ccb4e54b7d79779f658367255f6608ab
#
_entry.id   ccb4e54b7d79779f658367255f6608ab
#
_cell.length_a   1.000
_cell.length_b   1.000
_cell.length_c   1.000
_cell.angle_alpha   90.00
_cell.angle_beta   90.00
_cell.angle_gamma   90.00
#
_symmetry.space_group_name_H-M   'P 1'
#
loop_
_entity.id
_entity.type
_entity.pdbx_description
1 polymer ?
#
loop_
_entity_poly.entity_id
_entity_poly.type
_entity_poly.pdbx_seq_one_letter_code
_entity_poly.pdbx_strand_id
1 'polypeptide(L)'
;MNTTTETKPQLYLYHISQKIRRGYDTFDSAVVCAESEEEAQRTHPSYLVGPGDSWEDEYTWAKCPAEVSVRCIGTAAPHIDKGVICSSFDAG
;
A
#
# COMPACT_ATOMS: atom_id res chain seq x y z
N MET A 1 7.32 29.53 -19.13
CA MET A 1 7.16 28.98 -18.71
C MET A 1 6.97 27.96 -18.17
N ASN A 2 6.95 27.85 -18.26
CA ASN A 2 6.75 26.97 -17.79
C ASN A 2 6.91 25.82 -17.29
N THR A 3 7.28 25.70 -17.20
CA THR A 3 7.75 24.82 -16.28
C THR A 3 6.79 23.82 -15.66
N THR A 4 5.65 23.86 -16.07
CA THR A 4 4.62 22.95 -15.60
C THR A 4 4.93 21.52 -15.91
N THR A 5 5.81 21.27 -16.84
CA THR A 5 6.21 19.91 -17.16
C THR A 5 6.94 19.23 -16.03
N GLU A 6 7.37 20.01 -15.04
CA GLU A 6 8.07 19.48 -13.90
C GLU A 6 7.15 19.09 -12.76
N THR A 7 5.87 19.28 -12.94
CA THR A 7 4.91 19.00 -11.88
C THR A 7 4.81 17.51 -11.62
N LYS A 8 5.02 17.12 -10.38
CA LYS A 8 4.83 15.73 -9.97
C LYS A 8 3.36 15.40 -9.87
N PRO A 9 2.96 14.17 -10.16
CA PRO A 9 1.56 13.77 -9.93
C PRO A 9 1.22 13.92 -8.45
N GLN A 10 -0.02 14.28 -8.18
CA GLN A 10 -0.51 14.34 -6.81
C GLN A 10 -0.58 12.92 -6.26
N LEU A 11 0.00 12.71 -5.10
CA LEU A 11 -0.08 11.43 -4.42
C LEU A 11 -1.13 11.51 -3.31
N TYR A 12 -1.65 10.36 -2.96
CA TYR A 12 -2.71 10.26 -1.94
C TYR A 12 -2.31 9.24 -0.91
N LEU A 13 -2.89 9.35 0.26
CA LEU A 13 -2.71 8.38 1.32
C LEU A 13 -3.91 7.45 1.33
N TYR A 14 -3.63 6.16 1.37
CA TYR A 14 -4.67 5.13 1.37
C TYR A 14 -4.49 4.21 2.55
N HIS A 15 -5.60 3.87 3.16
CA HIS A 15 -5.62 2.81 4.17
C HIS A 15 -5.98 1.53 3.45
N ILE A 16 -5.10 0.54 3.52
CA ILE A 16 -5.36 -0.77 2.92
C ILE A 16 -5.46 -1.80 4.03
N SER A 17 -6.34 -2.78 3.84
CA SER A 17 -6.57 -3.81 4.84
C SER A 17 -7.00 -5.11 4.16
N GLN A 18 -6.86 -6.21 4.90
CA GLN A 18 -7.32 -7.50 4.42
C GLN A 18 -7.89 -8.27 5.63
N LYS A 19 -8.79 -9.19 5.35
CA LYS A 19 -9.44 -9.98 6.40
C LYS A 19 -9.30 -11.47 6.18
N ILE A 20 -8.54 -11.85 5.18
CA ILE A 20 -8.42 -13.25 4.80
C ILE A 20 -7.40 -13.97 5.67
N ARG A 21 -6.25 -13.36 5.87
CA ARG A 21 -5.20 -13.95 6.71
C ARG A 21 -5.04 -13.13 7.97
N ARG A 22 -5.35 -13.76 9.08
CA ARG A 22 -5.28 -13.13 10.39
C ARG A 22 -4.48 -14.01 11.33
N GLY A 23 -4.05 -13.41 12.44
CA GLY A 23 -3.34 -14.12 13.46
C GLY A 23 -1.88 -13.68 13.49
N TYR A 24 -1.04 -14.54 14.01
CA TYR A 24 0.36 -14.20 14.20
C TYR A 24 1.09 -14.05 12.87
N ASP A 25 2.01 -13.08 12.85
CA ASP A 25 2.88 -12.83 11.70
C ASP A 25 2.12 -12.42 10.45
N THR A 26 1.01 -11.68 10.63
CA THR A 26 0.27 -11.13 9.50
C THR A 26 0.11 -9.63 9.65
N PHE A 27 0.00 -8.93 8.53
CA PHE A 27 -0.35 -7.51 8.53
C PHE A 27 -1.86 -7.38 8.48
N ASP A 28 -2.42 -6.61 9.40
CA ASP A 28 -3.87 -6.32 9.39
C ASP A 28 -4.19 -5.24 8.38
N SER A 29 -3.33 -4.22 8.37
CA SER A 29 -3.58 -3.04 7.56
C SER A 29 -2.28 -2.27 7.39
N ALA A 30 -2.35 -1.27 6.51
CA ALA A 30 -1.22 -0.38 6.30
C ALA A 30 -1.73 0.93 5.74
N VAL A 31 -0.93 1.98 5.90
CA VAL A 31 -1.15 3.24 5.21
C VAL A 31 -0.08 3.34 4.14
N VAL A 32 -0.50 3.54 2.91
CA VAL A 32 0.42 3.63 1.78
C VAL A 32 0.20 4.93 1.02
N CYS A 33 1.25 5.40 0.38
CA CYS A 33 1.20 6.57 -0.48
C CYS A 33 1.26 6.09 -1.92
N ALA A 34 0.27 6.49 -2.73
CA ALA A 34 0.15 6.01 -4.09
C ALA A 34 -0.56 7.04 -4.96
N GLU A 35 -0.46 6.86 -6.27
CA GLU A 35 -1.11 7.74 -7.23
C GLU A 35 -2.59 7.46 -7.38
N SER A 36 -2.99 6.22 -7.14
CA SER A 36 -4.37 5.80 -7.36
C SER A 36 -4.74 4.69 -6.41
N GLU A 37 -6.04 4.46 -6.31
CA GLU A 37 -6.58 3.36 -5.52
C GLU A 37 -6.06 2.01 -6.02
N GLU A 38 -5.99 1.85 -7.34
CA GLU A 38 -5.48 0.62 -7.92
C GLU A 38 -4.03 0.37 -7.53
N GLU A 39 -3.20 1.39 -7.57
CA GLU A 39 -1.81 1.26 -7.18
C GLU A 39 -1.70 0.90 -5.69
N ALA A 40 -2.53 1.54 -4.86
CA ALA A 40 -2.54 1.23 -3.42
C ALA A 40 -2.96 -0.21 -3.18
N GLN A 41 -3.94 -0.69 -3.92
CA GLN A 41 -4.43 -2.06 -3.77
C GLN A 41 -3.36 -3.09 -4.09
N ARG A 42 -2.44 -2.74 -4.96
CA ARG A 42 -1.36 -3.63 -5.39
C ARG A 42 -0.08 -3.48 -4.57
N THR A 43 -0.12 -2.68 -3.53
CA THR A 43 1.03 -2.47 -2.66
C THR A 43 1.00 -3.49 -1.53
N HIS A 44 2.04 -4.30 -1.45
CA HIS A 44 2.19 -5.27 -0.36
C HIS A 44 2.91 -4.58 0.79
N PRO A 45 2.44 -4.73 2.04
CA PRO A 45 3.08 -4.06 3.17
C PRO A 45 4.46 -4.60 3.54
N SER A 46 4.81 -5.81 3.10
CA SER A 46 6.12 -6.37 3.41
C SER A 46 7.17 -5.83 2.44
N TYR A 47 8.29 -5.37 2.99
CA TYR A 47 9.40 -4.90 2.16
C TYR A 47 10.07 -6.04 1.38
N LEU A 48 9.75 -7.28 1.73
CA LEU A 48 10.31 -8.45 1.03
C LEU A 48 9.59 -8.75 -0.28
N VAL A 49 8.45 -8.10 -0.52
CA VAL A 49 7.66 -8.33 -1.72
C VAL A 49 7.73 -7.07 -2.57
N GLY A 50 8.35 -7.17 -3.73
CA GLY A 50 8.50 -6.04 -4.63
C GLY A 50 7.36 -5.93 -5.64
N PRO A 51 7.35 -4.84 -6.40
CA PRO A 51 6.36 -4.65 -7.45
C PRO A 51 6.45 -5.80 -8.46
N GLY A 52 5.31 -6.39 -8.78
CA GLY A 52 5.27 -7.46 -9.74
C GLY A 52 5.52 -8.85 -9.18
N ASP A 53 5.93 -8.95 -7.92
CA ASP A 53 6.12 -10.24 -7.30
C ASP A 53 4.77 -10.89 -7.01
N SER A 54 4.74 -12.21 -7.07
CA SER A 54 3.55 -12.97 -6.72
C SER A 54 3.34 -12.95 -5.21
N TRP A 55 2.08 -12.88 -4.79
CA TRP A 55 1.74 -12.93 -3.38
C TRP A 55 1.37 -14.34 -2.91
N GLU A 56 1.37 -15.30 -3.81
CA GLU A 56 0.87 -16.64 -3.50
C GLU A 56 1.62 -17.33 -2.36
N ASP A 57 2.93 -17.18 -2.35
CA ASP A 57 3.76 -17.82 -1.34
C ASP A 57 4.05 -16.92 -0.13
N GLU A 58 3.41 -15.76 -0.10
CA GLU A 58 3.60 -14.80 0.97
C GLU A 58 2.37 -14.83 1.87
N TYR A 59 2.56 -15.26 3.10
CA TYR A 59 1.45 -15.52 4.01
C TYR A 59 1.19 -14.42 5.03
N THR A 60 1.89 -13.29 4.93
CA THR A 60 1.72 -12.20 5.87
C THR A 60 0.63 -11.21 5.47
N TRP A 61 0.07 -11.35 4.26
CA TRP A 61 -0.91 -10.42 3.70
C TRP A 61 -1.91 -11.21 2.86
N ALA A 62 -2.83 -10.50 2.21
CA ALA A 62 -3.79 -11.13 1.31
C ALA A 62 -3.09 -11.93 0.22
N LYS A 63 -3.77 -12.90 -0.35
CA LYS A 63 -3.23 -13.74 -1.42
C LYS A 63 -3.04 -13.00 -2.73
N CYS A 64 -3.87 -12.01 -2.97
CA CYS A 64 -3.84 -11.25 -4.21
C CYS A 64 -4.46 -9.88 -3.97
N PRO A 65 -4.17 -8.91 -4.85
CA PRO A 65 -4.71 -7.56 -4.68
C PRO A 65 -6.23 -7.49 -4.60
N ALA A 66 -6.93 -8.40 -5.25
CA ALA A 66 -8.40 -8.39 -5.24
C ALA A 66 -8.99 -8.55 -3.84
N GLU A 67 -8.23 -9.12 -2.91
CA GLU A 67 -8.68 -9.33 -1.53
C GLU A 67 -8.39 -8.15 -0.62
N VAL A 68 -7.75 -7.11 -1.14
CA VAL A 68 -7.37 -5.95 -0.35
C VAL A 68 -8.45 -4.88 -0.43
N SER A 69 -8.86 -4.38 0.72
CA SER A 69 -9.78 -3.25 0.80
C SER A 69 -8.97 -1.96 0.84
N VAL A 70 -9.40 -0.96 0.09
CA VAL A 70 -8.66 0.30 -0.04
C VAL A 70 -9.59 1.47 0.27
N ARG A 71 -9.09 2.42 1.05
CA ARG A 71 -9.83 3.64 1.32
C ARG A 71 -8.87 4.83 1.29
N CYS A 72 -9.20 5.83 0.48
CA CYS A 72 -8.42 7.06 0.45
C CYS A 72 -8.68 7.86 1.73
N ILE A 73 -7.63 8.24 2.43
CA ILE A 73 -7.76 8.98 3.68
C ILE A 73 -7.21 10.40 3.58
N GLY A 74 -6.70 10.81 2.43
CA GLY A 74 -6.26 12.17 2.25
C GLY A 74 -5.24 12.31 1.14
N THR A 75 -4.75 13.53 0.97
CA THR A 75 -3.69 13.81 0.02
C THR A 75 -2.35 13.74 0.74
N ALA A 76 -1.32 13.35 0.01
CA ALA A 76 0.02 13.29 0.58
C ALA A 76 0.69 14.65 0.45
N ALA A 77 1.47 15.02 1.46
CA ALA A 77 2.28 16.23 1.38
C ALA A 77 3.36 16.04 0.29
N PRO A 78 3.84 17.14 -0.31
CA PRO A 78 4.77 17.03 -1.45
C PRO A 78 6.05 16.26 -1.17
N HIS A 79 6.47 16.17 0.07
CA HIS A 79 7.72 15.49 0.41
C HIS A 79 7.56 13.99 0.66
N ILE A 80 6.33 13.49 0.60
CA ILE A 80 6.06 12.07 0.85
C ILE A 80 6.23 11.29 -0.44
N ASP A 81 7.03 10.24 -0.39
CA ASP A 81 7.25 9.37 -1.55
C ASP A 81 6.26 8.21 -1.55
N LYS A 82 6.10 7.59 -2.72
CA LYS A 82 5.27 6.38 -2.83
C LYS A 82 5.80 5.27 -1.96
N GLY A 83 4.90 4.47 -1.45
CA GLY A 83 5.26 3.29 -0.70
C GLY A 83 4.51 3.19 0.62
N VAL A 84 4.92 2.24 1.42
CA VAL A 84 4.31 2.01 2.72
C VAL A 84 4.77 3.09 3.70
N ILE A 85 3.82 3.76 4.31
CA ILE A 85 4.09 4.78 5.34
C ILE A 85 4.20 4.10 6.70
N CYS A 86 3.25 3.25 7.01
CA CYS A 86 3.27 2.48 8.25
C CYS A 86 2.35 1.28 8.10
N SER A 87 2.56 0.28 8.91
CA SER A 87 1.74 -0.92 8.85
C SER A 87 1.47 -1.43 10.24
N SER A 88 0.39 -2.22 10.35
CA SER A 88 0.04 -2.89 11.60
C SER A 88 0.33 -4.37 11.42
N PHE A 89 1.34 -4.85 12.12
CA PHE A 89 1.79 -6.23 12.02
C PHE A 89 1.55 -6.93 13.36
N ASP A 90 0.88 -8.07 13.30
CA ASP A 90 0.62 -8.89 14.48
C ASP A 90 1.75 -9.90 14.63
N ALA A 91 2.69 -9.59 15.50
CA ALA A 91 3.87 -10.43 15.71
C ALA A 91 3.66 -11.50 16.79
N GLY A 92 2.45 -11.70 17.20
CA GLY A 92 2.17 -12.70 18.19
C GLY A 92 1.79 -12.11 19.49
#